data_7703cc3b187db1849831f1d6a2eb0a8e
#
_entry.id   7703cc3b187db1849831f1d6a2eb0a8e
#
_cell.length_a   1.000
_cell.length_b   1.000
_cell.length_c   1.000
_cell.angle_alpha   90.00
_cell.angle_beta   90.00
_cell.angle_gamma   90.00
#
_symmetry.space_group_name_H-M   'P 1'
#
loop_
_entity.id
_entity.type
_entity.pdbx_description
1 polymer ?
#
loop_
_entity_poly.entity_id
_entity_poly.type
_entity_poly.pdbx_seq_one_letter_code
_entity_poly.pdbx_strand_id
1 'polypeptide(L)'
;MNQKQIFPFLANRLALLLGRMLAFVLLCSTVSCYHQSQQSPDAWNLTDDQLDSISFYTTHHYAQNFNFVVVGDSLELMTQAPDEVPYDSLMVYRGDRLVVAEIMTIPSDTIDSVWVKVARDQLSQGWVREQQLLSKVAPDDPISQFISFFSDTHLLIFLAFMAVVLAVYSLFRLNRRHAYIVHFHDIPSIYPTMLALLVSASAMVYSSIQLFAPESWRHFYYNPTLNPFALPPHLSLFMSMVWALVVVSLAVVDDTLRRLPWSGALLYLCGLAAVCAVDYVVFSVSTLYYIGYILLPVYVVFALRCLRLSFGHRCICGRCGAELSEKGICPQCGAMNI
;
A
#
# COMPACT_ATOMS: atom_id res chain seq x y z
N MET A 1 -36.61 -16.39 7.73
CA MET A 1 -35.51 -16.87 8.61
C MET A 1 -35.53 -16.00 9.85
N ASN A 2 -35.72 -16.62 11.03
CA ASN A 2 -36.06 -15.92 12.28
C ASN A 2 -34.86 -15.08 12.77
N GLN A 3 -35.10 -13.84 13.15
CA GLN A 3 -34.10 -12.89 13.66
C GLN A 3 -33.24 -13.44 14.81
N LYS A 4 -33.73 -14.45 15.56
CA LYS A 4 -33.00 -15.15 16.60
C LYS A 4 -31.90 -16.11 16.15
N GLN A 5 -31.87 -16.48 14.85
CA GLN A 5 -30.81 -17.35 14.28
C GLN A 5 -29.73 -16.57 13.56
N ILE A 6 -29.96 -15.30 13.19
CA ILE A 6 -28.99 -14.47 12.46
C ILE A 6 -27.88 -13.99 13.39
N PHE A 7 -28.21 -13.68 14.64
CA PHE A 7 -27.25 -13.15 15.63
C PHE A 7 -26.14 -14.15 16.00
N PRO A 8 -26.43 -15.43 16.33
CA PRO A 8 -25.38 -16.42 16.59
C PRO A 8 -24.56 -16.78 15.33
N PHE A 9 -25.16 -16.72 14.15
CA PHE A 9 -24.46 -16.98 12.89
C PHE A 9 -23.47 -15.86 12.53
N LEU A 10 -23.85 -14.60 12.73
CA LEU A 10 -22.94 -13.44 12.58
C LEU A 10 -21.82 -13.47 13.63
N ALA A 11 -22.16 -13.76 14.89
CA ALA A 11 -21.18 -13.84 15.97
C ALA A 11 -20.15 -14.95 15.73
N ASN A 12 -20.56 -16.11 15.23
CA ASN A 12 -19.67 -17.22 14.92
C ASN A 12 -18.77 -16.93 13.71
N ARG A 13 -19.27 -16.18 12.71
CA ARG A 13 -18.46 -15.71 11.58
C ARG A 13 -17.46 -14.63 11.97
N LEU A 14 -17.87 -13.70 12.81
CA LEU A 14 -16.99 -12.66 13.35
C LEU A 14 -15.87 -13.29 14.20
N ALA A 15 -16.20 -14.27 15.03
CA ALA A 15 -15.22 -15.02 15.84
C ALA A 15 -14.24 -15.82 14.97
N LEU A 16 -14.70 -16.45 13.88
CA LEU A 16 -13.84 -17.14 12.91
C LEU A 16 -12.92 -16.18 12.14
N LEU A 17 -13.42 -15.01 11.75
CA LEU A 17 -12.63 -13.96 11.13
C LEU A 17 -11.59 -13.40 12.08
N LEU A 18 -11.98 -13.08 13.32
CA LEU A 18 -11.08 -12.62 14.37
C LEU A 18 -10.00 -13.67 14.69
N GLY A 19 -10.36 -14.96 14.74
CA GLY A 19 -9.40 -16.06 14.95
C GLY A 19 -8.38 -16.20 13.81
N ARG A 20 -8.82 -16.06 12.55
CA ARG A 20 -7.93 -16.07 11.38
C ARG A 20 -7.04 -14.84 11.33
N MET A 21 -7.57 -13.69 11.74
CA MET A 21 -6.79 -12.46 11.86
C MET A 21 -5.74 -12.55 12.96
N LEU A 22 -6.11 -13.07 14.11
CA LEU A 22 -5.17 -13.29 15.22
C LEU A 22 -4.05 -14.24 14.80
N ALA A 23 -4.38 -15.32 14.08
CA ALA A 23 -3.40 -16.26 13.56
C ALA A 23 -2.48 -15.59 12.52
N PHE A 24 -3.00 -14.73 11.65
CA PHE A 24 -2.21 -13.98 10.66
C PHE A 24 -1.30 -12.94 11.33
N VAL A 25 -1.80 -12.19 12.33
CA VAL A 25 -1.01 -11.25 13.12
C VAL A 25 0.10 -11.97 13.89
N LEU A 26 -0.20 -13.15 14.48
CA LEU A 26 0.80 -13.99 15.13
C LEU A 26 1.86 -14.51 14.14
N LEU A 27 1.47 -14.88 12.93
CA LEU A 27 2.41 -15.29 11.89
C LEU A 27 3.30 -14.13 11.43
N CYS A 28 2.73 -12.92 11.26
CA CYS A 28 3.49 -11.72 10.91
C CYS A 28 4.40 -11.25 12.06
N SER A 29 3.98 -11.43 13.33
CA SER A 29 4.82 -11.08 14.48
C SER A 29 6.05 -11.98 14.64
N THR A 30 5.99 -13.23 14.16
CA THR A 30 7.16 -14.12 14.15
C THR A 30 8.18 -13.77 13.07
N VAL A 31 7.78 -13.05 12.02
CA VAL A 31 8.68 -12.57 10.96
C VAL A 31 9.33 -11.23 11.33
N SER A 32 8.75 -10.50 12.29
CA SER A 32 9.20 -9.16 12.72
C SER A 32 10.42 -9.15 13.66
N CYS A 33 11.08 -10.28 13.90
CA CYS A 33 12.25 -10.36 14.80
C CYS A 33 13.56 -9.84 14.18
N TYR A 34 13.53 -8.98 13.16
CA TYR A 34 14.73 -8.50 12.49
C TYR A 34 14.88 -6.99 12.52
N HIS A 35 14.83 -6.41 13.72
CA HIS A 35 15.36 -5.05 13.87
C HIS A 35 15.99 -4.89 15.26
N GLN A 36 17.31 -5.00 15.30
CA GLN A 36 18.08 -4.47 16.41
C GLN A 36 17.90 -2.94 16.38
N SER A 37 17.09 -2.42 17.31
CA SER A 37 17.12 -0.99 17.59
C SER A 37 18.56 -0.69 18.03
N GLN A 38 19.27 0.13 17.26
CA GLN A 38 20.50 0.75 17.76
C GLN A 38 20.12 1.47 19.04
N GLN A 39 20.61 0.96 20.17
CA GLN A 39 20.55 1.68 21.43
C GLN A 39 21.23 3.02 21.18
N SER A 40 20.49 4.11 21.35
CA SER A 40 21.07 5.45 21.33
C SER A 40 22.16 5.47 22.41
N PRO A 41 23.43 5.71 22.05
CA PRO A 41 24.49 5.84 23.03
C PRO A 41 24.15 6.98 23.98
N ASP A 42 24.48 6.82 25.27
CA ASP A 42 24.29 7.87 26.23
C ASP A 42 24.97 9.16 25.74
N ALA A 43 24.20 10.22 25.54
CA ALA A 43 24.60 11.47 24.87
C ALA A 43 25.82 12.20 25.50
N TRP A 44 26.34 11.72 26.64
CA TRP A 44 27.38 12.37 27.44
C TRP A 44 28.79 11.87 27.16
N ASN A 45 29.00 10.81 26.35
CA ASN A 45 30.33 10.22 26.10
C ASN A 45 30.55 9.89 24.59
N LEU A 46 29.94 10.67 23.69
CA LEU A 46 30.14 10.48 22.25
C LEU A 46 31.47 11.09 21.80
N THR A 47 32.21 10.37 20.97
CA THR A 47 33.36 10.92 20.25
C THR A 47 32.91 11.83 19.12
N ASP A 48 33.78 12.75 18.66
CA ASP A 48 33.47 13.65 17.55
C ASP A 48 33.03 12.86 16.27
N ASP A 49 33.70 11.74 15.96
CA ASP A 49 33.34 10.86 14.86
C ASP A 49 31.93 10.24 15.01
N GLN A 50 31.53 9.95 16.24
CA GLN A 50 30.17 9.44 16.51
C GLN A 50 29.11 10.54 16.36
N LEU A 51 29.44 11.77 16.77
CA LEU A 51 28.57 12.92 16.59
C LEU A 51 28.37 13.22 15.09
N ASP A 52 29.46 13.19 14.31
CA ASP A 52 29.38 13.39 12.86
C ASP A 52 28.55 12.29 12.17
N SER A 53 28.75 11.04 12.58
CA SER A 53 27.95 9.90 12.06
C SER A 53 26.46 10.03 12.40
N ILE A 54 26.12 10.48 13.63
CA ILE A 54 24.73 10.72 14.05
C ILE A 54 24.13 11.90 13.29
N SER A 55 24.89 12.99 13.11
CA SER A 55 24.42 14.15 12.36
C SER A 55 24.18 13.82 10.90
N PHE A 56 25.07 13.05 10.29
CA PHE A 56 24.90 12.52 8.94
C PHE A 56 23.65 11.65 8.83
N TYR A 57 23.47 10.67 9.74
CA TYR A 57 22.32 9.80 9.76
C TYR A 57 20.99 10.55 9.89
N THR A 58 20.94 11.57 10.73
CA THR A 58 19.71 12.38 10.89
C THR A 58 19.33 13.14 9.63
N THR A 59 20.30 13.51 8.79
CA THR A 59 20.09 14.28 7.55
C THR A 59 19.87 13.36 6.35
N HIS A 60 20.66 12.28 6.25
CA HIS A 60 20.69 11.38 5.08
C HIS A 60 19.91 10.08 5.27
N HIS A 61 19.57 9.72 6.53
CA HIS A 61 18.79 8.53 6.95
C HIS A 61 19.50 7.17 6.75
N TYR A 62 20.77 7.16 6.35
CA TYR A 62 21.63 5.97 6.28
C TYR A 62 22.99 6.29 6.89
N ALA A 63 23.77 5.28 7.21
CA ALA A 63 25.10 5.40 7.80
C ALA A 63 26.04 4.33 7.23
N GLN A 64 27.28 4.31 7.71
CA GLN A 64 28.22 3.22 7.42
C GLN A 64 27.61 1.86 7.84
N ASN A 65 27.89 0.81 7.08
CA ASN A 65 27.30 -0.53 7.17
C ASN A 65 25.82 -0.62 6.77
N PHE A 66 25.24 0.42 6.19
CA PHE A 66 23.89 0.33 5.62
C PHE A 66 23.89 -0.49 4.33
N ASN A 67 22.84 -1.29 4.13
CA ASN A 67 22.72 -2.18 2.99
C ASN A 67 21.76 -1.59 1.94
N PHE A 68 22.20 -1.58 0.69
CA PHE A 68 21.42 -1.20 -0.47
C PHE A 68 21.32 -2.33 -1.48
N VAL A 69 20.30 -2.30 -2.31
CA VAL A 69 20.16 -3.13 -3.52
C VAL A 69 20.09 -2.22 -4.74
N VAL A 70 20.79 -2.55 -5.80
CA VAL A 70 20.73 -1.83 -7.07
C VAL A 70 19.39 -2.12 -7.75
N VAL A 71 18.57 -1.09 -7.92
CA VAL A 71 17.26 -1.16 -8.62
C VAL A 71 17.35 -0.59 -10.05
N GLY A 72 18.32 0.31 -10.31
CA GLY A 72 18.66 0.78 -11.65
C GLY A 72 19.32 -0.30 -12.49
N ASP A 73 19.41 -0.10 -13.79
CA ASP A 73 20.01 -1.08 -14.71
C ASP A 73 21.50 -1.31 -14.42
N SER A 74 22.24 -0.24 -14.13
CA SER A 74 23.66 -0.29 -13.76
C SER A 74 24.08 0.95 -12.98
N LEU A 75 25.06 0.79 -12.10
CA LEU A 75 25.71 1.86 -11.36
C LEU A 75 27.22 1.76 -11.57
N GLU A 76 27.83 2.85 -11.97
CA GLU A 76 29.29 2.97 -12.13
C GLU A 76 29.92 3.42 -10.82
N LEU A 77 30.93 2.68 -10.38
CA LEU A 77 31.72 2.94 -9.18
C LEU A 77 33.13 3.30 -9.59
N MET A 78 33.69 4.37 -9.04
CA MET A 78 35.10 4.74 -9.23
C MET A 78 35.96 3.95 -8.26
N THR A 79 36.98 3.26 -8.75
CA THR A 79 37.83 2.39 -7.93
C THR A 79 38.74 3.19 -7.00
N GLN A 80 39.04 4.45 -7.36
CA GLN A 80 39.93 5.34 -6.60
C GLN A 80 39.14 6.40 -5.84
N ALA A 81 39.78 6.96 -4.82
CA ALA A 81 39.19 8.03 -4.04
C ALA A 81 38.94 9.27 -4.92
N PRO A 82 37.96 10.12 -4.59
CA PRO A 82 37.60 11.29 -5.41
C PRO A 82 38.72 12.31 -5.59
N ASP A 83 39.70 12.32 -4.68
CA ASP A 83 40.88 13.20 -4.74
C ASP A 83 41.97 12.71 -5.71
N GLU A 84 41.85 11.48 -6.21
CA GLU A 84 42.80 10.86 -7.12
C GLU A 84 42.26 10.92 -8.56
N VAL A 85 43.17 10.88 -9.54
CA VAL A 85 42.76 10.85 -10.94
C VAL A 85 42.10 9.48 -11.23
N PRO A 86 40.82 9.43 -11.65
CA PRO A 86 40.13 8.18 -11.85
C PRO A 86 40.74 7.42 -13.06
N TYR A 87 41.32 6.25 -12.78
CA TYR A 87 41.92 5.39 -13.81
C TYR A 87 41.03 4.23 -14.19
N ASP A 88 40.12 3.81 -13.32
CA ASP A 88 39.33 2.61 -13.54
C ASP A 88 37.92 2.76 -12.91
N SER A 89 36.93 2.18 -13.58
CA SER A 89 35.56 2.15 -13.09
C SER A 89 35.04 0.72 -13.08
N LEU A 90 34.27 0.39 -12.07
CA LEU A 90 33.60 -0.88 -11.87
C LEU A 90 32.09 -0.70 -12.07
N MET A 91 31.48 -1.60 -12.84
CA MET A 91 30.04 -1.60 -13.01
C MET A 91 29.38 -2.62 -12.09
N VAL A 92 28.36 -2.19 -11.37
CA VAL A 92 27.43 -3.06 -10.63
C VAL A 92 26.07 -3.01 -11.29
N TYR A 93 25.34 -4.13 -11.25
CA TYR A 93 24.14 -4.33 -12.02
C TYR A 93 22.92 -4.51 -11.13
N ARG A 94 21.74 -4.41 -11.72
CA ARG A 94 20.47 -4.60 -11.05
C ARG A 94 20.41 -5.90 -10.26
N GLY A 95 20.04 -5.81 -8.98
CA GLY A 95 19.96 -6.91 -8.03
C GLY A 95 21.23 -7.13 -7.21
N ASP A 96 22.36 -6.46 -7.55
CA ASP A 96 23.54 -6.50 -6.71
C ASP A 96 23.28 -5.84 -5.36
N ARG A 97 23.76 -6.46 -4.28
CA ARG A 97 23.70 -5.92 -2.93
C ARG A 97 24.98 -5.17 -2.62
N LEU A 98 24.81 -3.96 -2.10
CA LEU A 98 25.93 -3.06 -1.80
C LEU A 98 25.86 -2.69 -0.30
N VAL A 99 27.03 -2.68 0.33
CA VAL A 99 27.17 -2.19 1.70
C VAL A 99 27.92 -0.86 1.66
N VAL A 100 27.47 0.11 2.42
CA VAL A 100 28.17 1.39 2.62
C VAL A 100 29.41 1.13 3.47
N ALA A 101 30.59 1.22 2.84
CA ALA A 101 31.86 0.97 3.51
C ALA A 101 32.39 2.24 4.18
N GLU A 102 32.26 3.39 3.51
CA GLU A 102 32.83 4.67 3.98
C GLU A 102 32.01 5.83 3.41
N ILE A 103 31.98 6.95 4.12
CA ILE A 103 31.31 8.17 3.69
C ILE A 103 32.32 9.31 3.83
N MET A 104 32.49 10.09 2.77
CA MET A 104 33.43 11.21 2.73
C MET A 104 32.69 12.47 2.26
N THR A 105 32.90 13.59 2.97
CA THR A 105 32.37 14.88 2.54
C THR A 105 33.47 15.73 1.95
N ILE A 106 33.30 16.13 0.68
CA ILE A 106 34.24 16.97 -0.07
C ILE A 106 33.56 18.31 -0.36
N PRO A 107 33.80 19.35 0.47
CA PRO A 107 33.12 20.64 0.29
C PRO A 107 33.48 21.36 -1.01
N SER A 108 34.58 20.96 -1.66
CA SER A 108 35.03 21.55 -2.94
C SER A 108 34.32 21.00 -4.16
N ASP A 109 33.61 19.86 -4.04
CA ASP A 109 32.77 19.35 -5.16
C ASP A 109 31.48 20.16 -5.24
N THR A 110 31.32 20.88 -6.36
CA THR A 110 30.17 21.77 -6.59
C THR A 110 28.93 21.03 -7.06
N ILE A 111 29.04 19.76 -7.43
CA ILE A 111 27.91 18.93 -7.90
C ILE A 111 27.26 18.19 -6.75
N ASP A 112 28.09 17.52 -5.93
CA ASP A 112 27.64 16.76 -4.76
C ASP A 112 28.80 16.66 -3.76
N SER A 113 28.59 17.21 -2.59
CA SER A 113 29.63 17.23 -1.55
C SER A 113 29.82 15.88 -0.86
N VAL A 114 28.86 14.97 -1.00
CA VAL A 114 28.90 13.67 -0.33
C VAL A 114 29.29 12.57 -1.30
N TRP A 115 30.36 11.86 -0.94
CA TRP A 115 30.84 10.70 -1.65
C TRP A 115 30.72 9.46 -0.78
N VAL A 116 30.20 8.39 -1.34
CA VAL A 116 29.93 7.14 -0.64
C VAL A 116 30.74 6.03 -1.29
N LYS A 117 31.54 5.37 -0.48
CA LYS A 117 32.19 4.13 -0.88
C LYS A 117 31.27 2.97 -0.62
N VAL A 118 30.93 2.24 -1.66
CA VAL A 118 30.09 1.06 -1.58
C VAL A 118 30.88 -0.17 -2.00
N ALA A 119 30.58 -1.31 -1.37
CA ALA A 119 31.19 -2.57 -1.65
C ALA A 119 30.13 -3.64 -1.90
N ARG A 120 30.26 -4.41 -3.00
CA ARG A 120 29.52 -5.63 -3.24
C ARG A 120 30.23 -6.83 -2.60
N ASP A 121 31.53 -6.87 -2.74
CA ASP A 121 32.43 -7.87 -2.17
C ASP A 121 33.81 -7.24 -1.94
N GLN A 122 34.77 -8.03 -1.43
CA GLN A 122 36.11 -7.53 -1.10
C GLN A 122 36.90 -6.98 -2.31
N LEU A 123 36.58 -7.44 -3.52
CA LEU A 123 37.25 -7.04 -4.75
C LEU A 123 36.45 -5.97 -5.53
N SER A 124 35.14 -5.95 -5.32
CA SER A 124 34.22 -5.06 -6.02
C SER A 124 33.76 -3.95 -5.10
N GLN A 125 34.56 -2.92 -4.95
CA GLN A 125 34.27 -1.74 -4.14
C GLN A 125 34.67 -0.46 -4.89
N GLY A 126 33.97 0.61 -4.65
CA GLY A 126 34.30 1.89 -5.30
C GLY A 126 33.50 3.04 -4.75
N TRP A 127 33.87 4.24 -5.19
CA TRP A 127 33.28 5.51 -4.81
C TRP A 127 32.23 5.96 -5.80
N VAL A 128 31.19 6.57 -5.28
CA VAL A 128 30.12 7.15 -6.09
C VAL A 128 29.54 8.37 -5.34
N ARG A 129 29.06 9.37 -6.08
CA ARG A 129 28.36 10.51 -5.50
C ARG A 129 27.03 10.05 -4.92
N GLU A 130 26.66 10.62 -3.78
CA GLU A 130 25.43 10.25 -3.09
C GLU A 130 24.19 10.34 -3.98
N GLN A 131 24.04 11.46 -4.70
CA GLN A 131 22.90 11.68 -5.57
C GLN A 131 22.78 10.63 -6.69
N GLN A 132 23.93 10.17 -7.24
CA GLN A 132 23.96 9.11 -8.24
C GLN A 132 23.62 7.77 -7.62
N LEU A 133 24.14 7.48 -6.42
CA LEU A 133 23.84 6.26 -5.67
C LEU A 133 22.34 6.18 -5.38
N LEU A 134 21.81 7.17 -4.67
CA LEU A 134 20.42 7.14 -4.19
C LEU A 134 19.37 7.12 -5.32
N SER A 135 19.74 7.59 -6.51
CA SER A 135 18.85 7.50 -7.68
C SER A 135 18.74 6.08 -8.26
N LYS A 136 19.69 5.18 -7.95
CA LYS A 136 19.80 3.85 -8.55
C LYS A 136 19.73 2.70 -7.55
N VAL A 137 19.65 3.00 -6.26
CA VAL A 137 19.57 1.97 -5.22
C VAL A 137 18.34 2.13 -4.35
N ALA A 138 17.91 1.05 -3.72
CA ALA A 138 16.91 1.03 -2.64
C ALA A 138 17.51 0.38 -1.39
N PRO A 139 17.02 0.69 -0.19
CA PRO A 139 17.39 -0.05 1.02
C PRO A 139 17.16 -1.54 0.86
N ASP A 140 18.07 -2.39 1.37
CA ASP A 140 17.94 -3.85 1.32
C ASP A 140 16.94 -4.34 2.39
N ASP A 141 15.72 -3.86 2.27
CA ASP A 141 14.58 -4.23 3.07
C ASP A 141 13.37 -4.53 2.17
N PRO A 142 12.62 -5.62 2.42
CA PRO A 142 11.48 -5.98 1.57
C PRO A 142 10.41 -4.90 1.45
N ILE A 143 10.19 -4.11 2.52
CA ILE A 143 9.18 -3.04 2.53
C ILE A 143 9.64 -1.87 1.66
N SER A 144 10.91 -1.46 1.81
CA SER A 144 11.52 -0.39 1.03
C SER A 144 11.60 -0.74 -0.45
N GLN A 145 11.96 -1.98 -0.78
CA GLN A 145 11.96 -2.50 -2.15
C GLN A 145 10.54 -2.52 -2.74
N PHE A 146 9.53 -2.95 -1.94
CA PHE A 146 8.14 -2.89 -2.37
C PHE A 146 7.69 -1.44 -2.61
N ILE A 147 8.02 -0.52 -1.73
CA ILE A 147 7.71 0.92 -1.90
C ILE A 147 8.39 1.46 -3.17
N SER A 148 9.68 1.16 -3.38
CA SER A 148 10.42 1.58 -4.57
C SER A 148 9.77 1.06 -5.85
N PHE A 149 9.42 -0.24 -5.88
CA PHE A 149 8.76 -0.85 -7.03
C PHE A 149 7.40 -0.21 -7.36
N PHE A 150 6.58 0.09 -6.33
CA PHE A 150 5.26 0.72 -6.53
C PHE A 150 5.32 2.25 -6.66
N SER A 151 6.41 2.89 -6.29
CA SER A 151 6.62 4.34 -6.45
C SER A 151 7.10 4.72 -7.85
N ASP A 152 7.47 3.77 -8.68
CA ASP A 152 7.86 4.05 -10.06
C ASP A 152 6.67 4.60 -10.84
N THR A 153 6.81 5.84 -11.31
CA THR A 153 5.76 6.55 -12.06
C THR A 153 5.31 5.79 -13.30
N HIS A 154 6.20 5.05 -13.94
CA HIS A 154 5.87 4.23 -15.10
C HIS A 154 4.96 3.07 -14.75
N LEU A 155 5.16 2.45 -13.59
CA LEU A 155 4.30 1.39 -13.10
C LEU A 155 2.89 1.90 -12.76
N LEU A 156 2.77 3.08 -12.14
CA LEU A 156 1.48 3.70 -11.84
C LEU A 156 0.71 4.03 -13.12
N ILE A 157 1.39 4.59 -14.13
CA ILE A 157 0.79 4.87 -15.45
C ILE A 157 0.32 3.56 -16.11
N PHE A 158 1.13 2.51 -16.04
CA PHE A 158 0.78 1.20 -16.59
C PHE A 158 -0.43 0.58 -15.85
N LEU A 159 -0.46 0.63 -14.52
CA LEU A 159 -1.58 0.16 -13.72
C LEU A 159 -2.87 0.94 -14.02
N ALA A 160 -2.79 2.26 -14.13
CA ALA A 160 -3.92 3.11 -14.51
C ALA A 160 -4.44 2.74 -15.92
N PHE A 161 -3.55 2.57 -16.89
CA PHE A 161 -3.91 2.13 -18.23
C PHE A 161 -4.58 0.75 -18.24
N MET A 162 -4.03 -0.22 -17.50
CA MET A 162 -4.61 -1.56 -17.37
C MET A 162 -5.98 -1.53 -16.69
N ALA A 163 -6.18 -0.70 -15.66
CA ALA A 163 -7.47 -0.51 -15.01
C ALA A 163 -8.52 0.04 -15.99
N VAL A 164 -8.16 1.03 -16.81
CA VAL A 164 -9.04 1.58 -17.85
C VAL A 164 -9.38 0.51 -18.91
N VAL A 165 -8.40 -0.24 -19.38
CA VAL A 165 -8.61 -1.32 -20.37
C VAL A 165 -9.54 -2.39 -19.81
N LEU A 166 -9.34 -2.83 -18.57
CA LEU A 166 -10.19 -3.80 -17.89
C LEU A 166 -11.62 -3.27 -17.69
N ALA A 167 -11.76 -2.00 -17.29
CA ALA A 167 -13.08 -1.37 -17.16
C ALA A 167 -13.81 -1.28 -18.49
N VAL A 168 -13.15 -0.84 -19.55
CA VAL A 168 -13.71 -0.76 -20.91
C VAL A 168 -14.07 -2.15 -21.42
N TYR A 169 -13.20 -3.15 -21.27
CA TYR A 169 -13.47 -4.52 -21.67
C TYR A 169 -14.68 -5.11 -20.93
N SER A 170 -14.76 -4.88 -19.63
CA SER A 170 -15.89 -5.31 -18.80
C SER A 170 -17.20 -4.69 -19.28
N LEU A 171 -17.21 -3.38 -19.54
CA LEU A 171 -18.37 -2.65 -20.07
C LEU A 171 -18.78 -3.16 -21.46
N PHE A 172 -17.84 -3.39 -22.38
CA PHE A 172 -18.15 -3.97 -23.71
C PHE A 172 -18.71 -5.38 -23.63
N ARG A 173 -18.16 -6.23 -22.77
CA ARG A 173 -18.64 -7.60 -22.58
C ARG A 173 -20.05 -7.64 -22.00
N LEU A 174 -20.35 -6.73 -21.09
CA LEU A 174 -21.65 -6.57 -20.48
C LEU A 174 -22.72 -6.16 -21.50
N ASN A 175 -22.41 -5.15 -22.33
CA ASN A 175 -23.37 -4.59 -23.29
C ASN A 175 -23.76 -5.61 -24.39
N ARG A 176 -22.86 -6.58 -24.68
CA ARG A 176 -23.09 -7.58 -25.73
C ARG A 176 -23.87 -8.84 -25.31
N ARG A 177 -23.97 -9.16 -24.01
CA ARG A 177 -24.46 -10.48 -23.56
C ARG A 177 -25.65 -10.47 -22.61
N HIS A 178 -26.27 -9.32 -22.28
CA HIS A 178 -27.22 -9.22 -21.16
C HIS A 178 -26.72 -9.93 -19.88
N ALA A 179 -25.40 -10.05 -19.74
CA ALA A 179 -24.78 -10.60 -18.56
C ALA A 179 -25.01 -9.61 -17.43
N TYR A 180 -25.67 -10.04 -16.37
CA TYR A 180 -25.81 -9.27 -15.16
C TYR A 180 -24.43 -8.74 -14.76
N ILE A 181 -24.29 -7.39 -14.75
CA ILE A 181 -23.18 -6.78 -14.04
C ILE A 181 -23.43 -7.12 -12.59
N VAL A 182 -22.50 -7.82 -11.97
CA VAL A 182 -22.46 -7.89 -10.53
C VAL A 182 -22.09 -6.47 -10.07
N HIS A 183 -23.12 -5.63 -9.93
CA HIS A 183 -23.00 -4.29 -9.35
C HIS A 183 -22.62 -4.47 -7.90
N PHE A 184 -22.00 -3.43 -7.30
CA PHE A 184 -21.82 -3.36 -5.85
C PHE A 184 -23.11 -3.63 -5.05
N HIS A 185 -24.26 -3.57 -5.71
CA HIS A 185 -25.60 -3.80 -5.17
C HIS A 185 -26.04 -5.28 -5.17
N ASP A 186 -25.40 -6.16 -5.95
CA ASP A 186 -25.85 -7.53 -6.12
C ASP A 186 -25.39 -8.47 -4.99
N ILE A 187 -24.34 -8.07 -4.29
CA ILE A 187 -23.90 -8.77 -3.07
C ILE A 187 -24.30 -7.89 -1.88
N PRO A 188 -25.18 -8.36 -0.98
CA PRO A 188 -25.53 -7.65 0.23
C PRO A 188 -24.35 -7.71 1.24
N SER A 189 -23.27 -7.06 0.90
CA SER A 189 -22.01 -7.00 1.66
C SER A 189 -21.54 -5.58 1.81
N ILE A 190 -21.06 -5.25 3.02
CA ILE A 190 -20.47 -3.95 3.34
C ILE A 190 -19.00 -3.89 2.92
N TYR A 191 -18.33 -5.05 2.88
CA TYR A 191 -16.88 -5.12 2.73
C TYR A 191 -16.32 -4.51 1.44
N PRO A 192 -16.93 -4.69 0.24
CA PRO A 192 -16.44 -4.07 -0.99
C PRO A 192 -16.45 -2.54 -0.94
N THR A 193 -17.53 -1.96 -0.39
CA THR A 193 -17.64 -0.51 -0.20
C THR A 193 -16.64 0.00 0.82
N MET A 194 -16.43 -0.72 1.93
CA MET A 194 -15.41 -0.39 2.92
C MET A 194 -14.01 -0.44 2.31
N LEU A 195 -13.71 -1.43 1.46
CA LEU A 195 -12.43 -1.52 0.78
C LEU A 195 -12.18 -0.31 -0.12
N ALA A 196 -13.13 0.05 -0.97
CA ALA A 196 -13.02 1.22 -1.84
C ALA A 196 -12.80 2.52 -1.06
N LEU A 197 -13.56 2.73 0.03
CA LEU A 197 -13.38 3.89 0.91
C LEU A 197 -12.03 3.92 1.61
N LEU A 198 -11.55 2.77 2.09
CA LEU A 198 -10.22 2.66 2.71
C LEU A 198 -9.09 2.95 1.71
N VAL A 199 -9.20 2.44 0.48
CA VAL A 199 -8.22 2.73 -0.58
C VAL A 199 -8.18 4.23 -0.87
N SER A 200 -9.34 4.87 -1.06
CA SER A 200 -9.43 6.30 -1.31
C SER A 200 -8.85 7.14 -0.17
N ALA A 201 -9.19 6.79 1.07
CA ALA A 201 -8.68 7.48 2.25
C ALA A 201 -7.17 7.27 2.42
N SER A 202 -6.66 6.05 2.21
CA SER A 202 -5.23 5.73 2.29
C SER A 202 -4.44 6.47 1.22
N ALA A 203 -4.95 6.55 -0.01
CA ALA A 203 -4.33 7.30 -1.10
C ALA A 203 -4.21 8.80 -0.77
N MET A 204 -5.28 9.38 -0.21
CA MET A 204 -5.27 10.78 0.22
C MET A 204 -4.26 11.01 1.36
N VAL A 205 -4.23 10.15 2.39
CA VAL A 205 -3.30 10.27 3.52
C VAL A 205 -1.85 10.11 3.03
N TYR A 206 -1.57 9.14 2.17
CA TYR A 206 -0.27 8.94 1.57
C TYR A 206 0.23 10.18 0.82
N SER A 207 -0.58 10.73 -0.09
CA SER A 207 -0.24 11.93 -0.83
C SER A 207 -0.09 13.16 0.08
N SER A 208 -0.88 13.24 1.17
CA SER A 208 -0.75 14.29 2.18
C SER A 208 0.58 14.20 2.93
N ILE A 209 1.02 12.99 3.29
CA ILE A 209 2.33 12.78 3.93
C ILE A 209 3.47 13.22 3.01
N GLN A 210 3.41 12.85 1.74
CA GLN A 210 4.42 13.28 0.75
C GLN A 210 4.44 14.79 0.56
N LEU A 211 3.29 15.46 0.66
CA LEU A 211 3.18 16.90 0.46
C LEU A 211 3.62 17.71 1.69
N PHE A 212 3.22 17.28 2.89
CA PHE A 212 3.40 18.07 4.12
C PHE A 212 4.50 17.55 5.05
N ALA A 213 4.91 16.29 4.92
CA ALA A 213 5.91 15.67 5.77
C ALA A 213 6.84 14.72 4.99
N PRO A 214 7.50 15.20 3.90
CA PRO A 214 8.35 14.37 3.06
C PRO A 214 9.51 13.74 3.82
N GLU A 215 10.09 14.44 4.80
CA GLU A 215 11.19 13.93 5.63
C GLU A 215 10.76 12.74 6.50
N SER A 216 9.54 12.77 7.05
CA SER A 216 9.02 11.63 7.80
C SER A 216 8.82 10.41 6.92
N TRP A 217 8.39 10.62 5.66
CA TRP A 217 8.27 9.54 4.68
C TRP A 217 9.63 8.99 4.29
N ARG A 218 10.63 9.87 4.07
CA ARG A 218 12.00 9.49 3.76
C ARG A 218 12.61 8.65 4.89
N HIS A 219 12.46 9.09 6.15
CA HIS A 219 12.92 8.33 7.30
C HIS A 219 12.27 6.94 7.37
N PHE A 220 10.96 6.84 7.13
CA PHE A 220 10.24 5.56 7.07
C PHE A 220 10.74 4.67 5.93
N TYR A 221 11.05 5.24 4.78
CA TYR A 221 11.55 4.51 3.62
C TYR A 221 12.90 3.83 3.89
N TYR A 222 13.79 4.49 4.63
CA TYR A 222 15.09 3.92 5.02
C TYR A 222 15.00 2.98 6.23
N ASN A 223 14.06 3.20 7.13
CA ASN A 223 13.88 2.42 8.35
C ASN A 223 12.41 1.98 8.50
N PRO A 224 11.93 1.08 7.62
CA PRO A 224 10.54 0.69 7.63
C PRO A 224 10.19 -0.16 8.85
N THR A 225 9.00 0.06 9.40
CA THR A 225 8.43 -0.74 10.47
C THR A 225 6.96 -0.99 10.24
N LEU A 226 6.51 -2.22 10.48
CA LEU A 226 5.09 -2.59 10.40
C LEU A 226 4.32 -2.26 11.68
N ASN A 227 5.01 -1.82 12.73
CA ASN A 227 4.39 -1.44 13.99
C ASN A 227 3.85 0.00 13.94
N PRO A 228 2.52 0.21 13.87
CA PRO A 228 1.96 1.55 13.80
C PRO A 228 2.23 2.40 15.06
N PHE A 229 2.46 1.77 16.22
CA PHE A 229 2.70 2.47 17.48
C PHE A 229 4.12 2.99 17.64
N ALA A 230 5.05 2.55 16.80
CA ALA A 230 6.44 3.02 16.79
C ALA A 230 6.66 4.22 15.86
N LEU A 231 5.62 4.70 15.18
CA LEU A 231 5.69 5.73 14.15
C LEU A 231 5.10 7.07 14.64
N PRO A 232 5.52 8.20 14.03
CA PRO A 232 4.84 9.49 14.22
C PRO A 232 3.34 9.40 13.88
N PRO A 233 2.47 10.24 14.46
CA PRO A 233 1.01 10.09 14.36
C PRO A 233 0.46 9.98 12.93
N HIS A 234 1.01 10.75 11.98
CA HIS A 234 0.59 10.72 10.57
C HIS A 234 0.97 9.42 9.86
N LEU A 235 2.16 8.88 10.12
CA LEU A 235 2.59 7.58 9.60
C LEU A 235 1.90 6.42 10.32
N SER A 236 1.65 6.56 11.64
CA SER A 236 0.86 5.61 12.43
C SER A 236 -0.55 5.45 11.85
N LEU A 237 -1.21 6.57 11.51
CA LEU A 237 -2.51 6.56 10.85
C LEU A 237 -2.45 5.84 9.50
N PHE A 238 -1.47 6.17 8.66
CA PHE A 238 -1.27 5.51 7.36
C PHE A 238 -1.04 4.01 7.51
N MET A 239 -0.14 3.60 8.41
CA MET A 239 0.14 2.19 8.66
C MET A 239 -1.07 1.43 9.20
N SER A 240 -1.87 2.07 10.07
CA SER A 240 -3.14 1.49 10.56
C SER A 240 -4.15 1.29 9.42
N MET A 241 -4.21 2.22 8.45
CA MET A 241 -5.03 2.05 7.25
C MET A 241 -4.52 0.92 6.35
N VAL A 242 -3.20 0.76 6.20
CA VAL A 242 -2.61 -0.36 5.45
C VAL A 242 -3.01 -1.70 6.07
N TRP A 243 -2.94 -1.83 7.41
CA TRP A 243 -3.43 -3.02 8.10
C TRP A 243 -4.93 -3.25 7.91
N ALA A 244 -5.73 -2.18 8.00
CA ALA A 244 -7.17 -2.25 7.74
C ALA A 244 -7.47 -2.69 6.29
N LEU A 245 -6.70 -2.22 5.29
CA LEU A 245 -6.80 -2.65 3.90
C LEU A 245 -6.58 -4.16 3.75
N VAL A 246 -5.51 -4.69 4.35
CA VAL A 246 -5.22 -6.14 4.33
C VAL A 246 -6.39 -6.94 4.90
N VAL A 247 -6.88 -6.52 6.07
CA VAL A 247 -7.99 -7.17 6.78
C VAL A 247 -9.27 -7.18 5.95
N VAL A 248 -9.67 -5.99 5.45
CA VAL A 248 -10.91 -5.83 4.68
C VAL A 248 -10.79 -6.55 3.33
N SER A 249 -9.61 -6.55 2.70
CA SER A 249 -9.37 -7.31 1.46
C SER A 249 -9.59 -8.80 1.66
N LEU A 250 -9.06 -9.38 2.73
CA LEU A 250 -9.29 -10.79 3.07
C LEU A 250 -10.78 -11.07 3.33
N ALA A 251 -11.48 -10.16 4.02
CA ALA A 251 -12.91 -10.28 4.27
C ALA A 251 -13.73 -10.21 2.96
N VAL A 252 -13.35 -9.33 2.02
CA VAL A 252 -13.97 -9.25 0.68
C VAL A 252 -13.80 -10.55 -0.09
N VAL A 253 -12.59 -11.10 -0.12
CA VAL A 253 -12.30 -12.35 -0.82
C VAL A 253 -13.11 -13.50 -0.22
N ASP A 254 -13.09 -13.66 1.10
CA ASP A 254 -13.83 -14.73 1.80
C ASP A 254 -15.34 -14.61 1.56
N ASP A 255 -15.92 -13.42 1.70
CA ASP A 255 -17.36 -13.19 1.51
C ASP A 255 -17.80 -13.41 0.05
N THR A 256 -16.98 -12.96 -0.90
CA THR A 256 -17.24 -13.12 -2.34
C THR A 256 -17.19 -14.60 -2.76
N LEU A 257 -16.15 -15.34 -2.34
CA LEU A 257 -15.99 -16.76 -2.66
C LEU A 257 -17.07 -17.65 -2.04
N ARG A 258 -17.68 -17.21 -0.94
CA ARG A 258 -18.80 -17.94 -0.31
C ARG A 258 -20.14 -17.70 -0.99
N ARG A 259 -20.30 -16.56 -1.67
CA ARG A 259 -21.59 -16.15 -2.24
C ARG A 259 -21.71 -16.43 -3.72
N LEU A 260 -20.59 -16.41 -4.44
CA LEU A 260 -20.54 -16.55 -5.89
C LEU A 260 -19.79 -17.82 -6.30
N PRO A 261 -20.14 -18.43 -7.45
CA PRO A 261 -19.32 -19.47 -8.04
C PRO A 261 -17.95 -18.89 -8.45
N TRP A 262 -16.93 -19.74 -8.52
CA TRP A 262 -15.53 -19.34 -8.74
C TRP A 262 -15.35 -18.35 -9.91
N SER A 263 -16.02 -18.60 -11.06
CA SER A 263 -15.91 -17.72 -12.23
C SER A 263 -16.53 -16.33 -11.99
N GLY A 264 -17.67 -16.30 -11.28
CA GLY A 264 -18.34 -15.05 -10.91
C GLY A 264 -17.55 -14.28 -9.84
N ALA A 265 -17.02 -14.99 -8.85
CA ALA A 265 -16.20 -14.41 -7.79
C ALA A 265 -14.93 -13.76 -8.36
N LEU A 266 -14.22 -14.45 -9.24
CA LEU A 266 -13.03 -13.93 -9.89
C LEU A 266 -13.34 -12.66 -10.71
N LEU A 267 -14.41 -12.68 -11.50
CA LEU A 267 -14.82 -11.53 -12.30
C LEU A 267 -15.17 -10.34 -11.41
N TYR A 268 -15.89 -10.58 -10.31
CA TYR A 268 -16.26 -9.56 -9.34
C TYR A 268 -15.02 -8.94 -8.66
N LEU A 269 -14.09 -9.78 -8.20
CA LEU A 269 -12.85 -9.33 -7.56
C LEU A 269 -11.96 -8.52 -8.53
N CYS A 270 -11.87 -8.95 -9.80
CA CYS A 270 -11.17 -8.16 -10.82
C CYS A 270 -11.84 -6.80 -11.07
N GLY A 271 -13.16 -6.74 -11.11
CA GLY A 271 -13.90 -5.48 -11.22
C GLY A 271 -13.69 -4.57 -10.03
N LEU A 272 -13.74 -5.12 -8.82
CA LEU A 272 -13.48 -4.37 -7.58
C LEU A 272 -12.03 -3.86 -7.52
N ALA A 273 -11.06 -4.69 -7.89
CA ALA A 273 -9.66 -4.28 -7.95
C ALA A 273 -9.45 -3.13 -8.95
N ALA A 274 -10.13 -3.16 -10.11
CA ALA A 274 -10.09 -2.07 -11.08
C ALA A 274 -10.67 -0.77 -10.50
N VAL A 275 -11.79 -0.83 -9.77
CA VAL A 275 -12.35 0.34 -9.08
C VAL A 275 -11.39 0.88 -8.03
N CYS A 276 -10.82 0.01 -7.19
CA CYS A 276 -9.83 0.42 -6.18
C CYS A 276 -8.58 1.07 -6.82
N ALA A 277 -8.12 0.56 -7.97
CA ALA A 277 -6.99 1.15 -8.69
C ALA A 277 -7.33 2.55 -9.23
N VAL A 278 -8.53 2.73 -9.79
CA VAL A 278 -9.00 4.05 -10.24
C VAL A 278 -9.14 5.01 -9.05
N ASP A 279 -9.75 4.57 -7.96
CA ASP A 279 -9.90 5.36 -6.73
C ASP A 279 -8.54 5.79 -6.20
N TYR A 280 -7.57 4.88 -6.13
CA TYR A 280 -6.20 5.20 -5.70
C TYR A 280 -5.59 6.31 -6.54
N VAL A 281 -5.63 6.20 -7.87
CA VAL A 281 -5.07 7.21 -8.78
C VAL A 281 -5.81 8.54 -8.65
N VAL A 282 -7.13 8.51 -8.65
CA VAL A 282 -7.96 9.73 -8.55
C VAL A 282 -7.68 10.47 -7.24
N PHE A 283 -7.71 9.78 -6.11
CA PHE A 283 -7.49 10.40 -4.81
C PHE A 283 -6.04 10.79 -4.56
N SER A 284 -5.07 10.02 -5.06
CA SER A 284 -3.66 10.40 -4.99
C SER A 284 -3.39 11.68 -5.78
N VAL A 285 -3.79 11.73 -7.06
CA VAL A 285 -3.54 12.90 -7.91
C VAL A 285 -4.35 14.12 -7.47
N SER A 286 -5.64 13.95 -7.17
CA SER A 286 -6.50 15.08 -6.75
C SER A 286 -6.05 15.70 -5.44
N THR A 287 -5.42 14.95 -4.55
CA THR A 287 -4.88 15.46 -3.27
C THR A 287 -3.68 16.38 -3.48
N LEU A 288 -2.85 16.13 -4.48
CA LEU A 288 -1.74 17.03 -4.84
C LEU A 288 -2.24 18.44 -5.24
N TYR A 289 -3.48 18.53 -5.75
CA TYR A 289 -4.13 19.79 -6.11
C TYR A 289 -5.12 20.28 -5.04
N TYR A 290 -5.10 19.71 -3.83
CA TYR A 290 -6.02 20.01 -2.71
C TYR A 290 -7.50 19.67 -2.97
N ILE A 291 -7.85 19.19 -4.16
CA ILE A 291 -9.23 18.81 -4.53
C ILE A 291 -9.66 17.54 -3.78
N GLY A 292 -8.72 16.63 -3.51
CA GLY A 292 -8.97 15.35 -2.83
C GLY A 292 -9.64 15.51 -1.45
N TYR A 293 -9.31 16.59 -0.73
CA TYR A 293 -9.89 16.87 0.60
C TYR A 293 -11.40 17.18 0.56
N ILE A 294 -11.89 17.74 -0.55
CA ILE A 294 -13.32 17.98 -0.77
C ILE A 294 -13.97 16.75 -1.38
N LEU A 295 -13.27 16.07 -2.28
CA LEU A 295 -13.77 14.93 -3.02
C LEU A 295 -14.04 13.73 -2.10
N LEU A 296 -13.16 13.46 -1.11
CA LEU A 296 -13.30 12.32 -0.21
C LEU A 296 -14.60 12.36 0.62
N PRO A 297 -14.96 13.44 1.33
CA PRO A 297 -16.26 13.53 2.03
C PRO A 297 -17.46 13.33 1.11
N VAL A 298 -17.42 13.89 -0.10
CA VAL A 298 -18.48 13.70 -1.10
C VAL A 298 -18.59 12.23 -1.50
N TYR A 299 -17.46 11.57 -1.75
CA TYR A 299 -17.40 10.15 -2.08
C TYR A 299 -17.91 9.27 -0.94
N VAL A 300 -17.53 9.57 0.31
CA VAL A 300 -18.04 8.87 1.50
C VAL A 300 -19.56 8.97 1.60
N VAL A 301 -20.11 10.19 1.45
CA VAL A 301 -21.57 10.40 1.49
C VAL A 301 -22.26 9.64 0.36
N PHE A 302 -21.71 9.67 -0.84
CA PHE A 302 -22.22 8.91 -1.99
C PHE A 302 -22.20 7.41 -1.72
N ALA A 303 -21.05 6.85 -1.29
CA ALA A 303 -20.89 5.43 -0.98
C ALA A 303 -21.85 4.95 0.12
N LEU A 304 -22.00 5.75 1.20
CA LEU A 304 -22.94 5.43 2.28
C LEU A 304 -24.41 5.50 1.82
N ARG A 305 -24.78 6.43 0.92
CA ARG A 305 -26.11 6.46 0.32
C ARG A 305 -26.36 5.20 -0.52
N CYS A 306 -25.41 4.84 -1.39
CA CYS A 306 -25.50 3.62 -2.19
C CYS A 306 -25.63 2.38 -1.30
N LEU A 307 -24.84 2.31 -0.24
CA LEU A 307 -24.89 1.21 0.74
C LEU A 307 -26.27 1.12 1.41
N ARG A 308 -26.83 2.23 1.87
CA ARG A 308 -28.18 2.26 2.49
C ARG A 308 -29.26 1.79 1.52
N LEU A 309 -29.17 2.17 0.24
CA LEU A 309 -30.09 1.73 -0.79
C LEU A 309 -29.96 0.23 -1.07
N SER A 310 -28.74 -0.32 -0.99
CA SER A 310 -28.51 -1.77 -1.18
C SER A 310 -29.03 -2.62 -0.03
N PHE A 311 -29.03 -2.10 1.18
CA PHE A 311 -29.60 -2.76 2.37
C PHE A 311 -31.07 -2.41 2.60
N GLY A 312 -31.68 -1.55 1.78
CA GLY A 312 -33.11 -1.30 1.78
C GLY A 312 -33.85 -2.61 1.56
N HIS A 313 -34.85 -2.89 2.39
CA HIS A 313 -35.56 -4.15 2.54
C HIS A 313 -36.12 -4.63 1.21
N ARG A 314 -35.39 -5.49 0.51
CA ARG A 314 -35.96 -6.29 -0.58
C ARG A 314 -36.65 -7.50 0.05
N CYS A 315 -37.96 -7.38 0.25
CA CYS A 315 -38.78 -8.53 0.61
C CYS A 315 -39.01 -9.36 -0.64
N ILE A 316 -38.80 -10.67 -0.57
CA ILE A 316 -39.13 -11.59 -1.66
C ILE A 316 -40.45 -12.24 -1.30
N CYS A 317 -41.42 -12.23 -2.22
CA CYS A 317 -42.68 -12.92 -2.02
C CYS A 317 -42.44 -14.42 -1.83
N GLY A 318 -42.86 -15.00 -0.71
CA GLY A 318 -42.71 -16.41 -0.40
C GLY A 318 -43.43 -17.35 -1.34
N ARG A 319 -44.38 -16.85 -2.16
CA ARG A 319 -45.20 -17.66 -3.08
C ARG A 319 -44.74 -17.62 -4.53
N CYS A 320 -44.36 -16.45 -5.05
CA CYS A 320 -44.01 -16.32 -6.48
C CYS A 320 -42.56 -15.85 -6.71
N GLY A 321 -41.80 -15.55 -5.66
CA GLY A 321 -40.42 -15.08 -5.77
C GLY A 321 -40.24 -13.62 -6.23
N ALA A 322 -41.35 -12.88 -6.42
CA ALA A 322 -41.28 -11.47 -6.84
C ALA A 322 -40.68 -10.58 -5.78
N GLU A 323 -39.82 -9.63 -6.19
CA GLU A 323 -39.28 -8.60 -5.29
C GLU A 323 -40.38 -7.62 -4.87
N LEU A 324 -40.48 -7.38 -3.58
CA LEU A 324 -41.42 -6.44 -2.96
C LEU A 324 -40.64 -5.29 -2.32
N SER A 325 -41.12 -4.07 -2.50
CA SER A 325 -40.54 -2.90 -1.86
C SER A 325 -40.84 -2.83 -0.36
N GLU A 326 -41.96 -3.41 0.07
CA GLU A 326 -42.42 -3.45 1.47
C GLU A 326 -43.13 -4.78 1.76
N LYS A 327 -43.23 -5.15 3.04
CA LYS A 327 -44.05 -6.27 3.48
C LYS A 327 -45.52 -5.95 3.24
N GLY A 328 -46.25 -6.91 2.69
CA GLY A 328 -47.67 -6.71 2.39
C GLY A 328 -48.17 -7.65 1.29
N ILE A 329 -49.23 -7.26 0.58
CA ILE A 329 -49.84 -8.03 -0.47
C ILE A 329 -48.96 -7.96 -1.74
N CYS A 330 -48.54 -9.10 -2.25
CA CYS A 330 -47.75 -9.17 -3.45
C CYS A 330 -48.54 -8.69 -4.68
N PRO A 331 -48.09 -7.69 -5.45
CA PRO A 331 -48.83 -7.21 -6.62
C PRO A 331 -48.89 -8.21 -7.75
N GLN A 332 -48.02 -9.24 -7.80
CA GLN A 332 -48.01 -10.25 -8.85
C GLN A 332 -48.90 -11.46 -8.53
N CYS A 333 -48.95 -11.94 -7.30
CA CYS A 333 -49.69 -13.15 -6.95
C CYS A 333 -50.74 -13.00 -5.85
N GLY A 334 -50.93 -11.80 -5.31
CA GLY A 334 -51.89 -11.50 -4.26
C GLY A 334 -51.60 -12.15 -2.88
N ALA A 335 -50.49 -12.84 -2.71
CA ALA A 335 -50.15 -13.48 -1.45
C ALA A 335 -49.70 -12.40 -0.41
N MET A 336 -50.18 -12.53 0.84
CA MET A 336 -49.78 -11.70 1.95
C MET A 336 -48.43 -12.17 2.48
N ASN A 337 -47.45 -11.29 2.50
CA ASN A 337 -46.09 -11.51 3.06
C ASN A 337 -45.95 -10.70 4.35
N ILE A 338 -45.84 -11.38 5.45
CA ILE A 338 -45.77 -10.83 6.82
C ILE A 338 -44.31 -10.62 7.24
#